data_1c54d3837208dc2c61a2536a802526fd
#
_entry.id   1c54d3837208dc2c61a2536a802526fd
#
_cell.length_a   1.000
_cell.length_b   1.000
_cell.length_c   1.000
_cell.angle_alpha   90.00
_cell.angle_beta   90.00
_cell.angle_gamma   90.00
#
_symmetry.space_group_name_H-M   'P 1'
#
loop_
_entity.id
_entity.type
_entity.pdbx_description
1 polymer ?
#
loop_
_entity_poly.entity_id
_entity_poly.type
_entity_poly.pdbx_seq_one_letter_code
_entity_poly.pdbx_strand_id
1 'polypeptide(L)'
;MGFNDTYEKELAFQADRRRATVEFIKIVSDLWYDKSIELVIFRNQLIDRNVSEILNLHEYAGEFVQKPISIFDSVEIAQAINDLHLPPSKLDIGKLTYEYHLEDQKYNNARAFVAAKLGESKENKAIEPKDVILYGFGRIGRLVARELMTRTGSGSQLRLRAIVTRGDINKTVLEKRASLLRNDSVHGDFSGMVNIDVDNSALIINGTTVKMISANAPEDIDYTKYGISNALVIDNTGAFRDKEALGRHLKSKGVDKVLLTAPGKGVPNIVHGVNQLEYNPDKVKIFSAASCTTNAITPVLKAIEDSFGIKSGHLETIHAYTNDQNLVDNFHKKYRRGRAAALNMVITETGAGQAVSKALPSLEGKLTSNAIRVPVPNGSLAILNLELESKTSLDSLNTIMKKYALEGDLVEQIKYEMSDELVSTDIVGSSAPSIYDSKATIVRPDGKNVILYIWYDNEYGYSHQVIRLAKYISKVRRYTYY
;
A
#
# COMPACT_ATOMS: atom_id res chain seq x y z
N MET A 1 11.04 -47.64 -13.19
CA MET A 1 11.89 -46.45 -13.17
C MET A 1 12.62 -46.42 -11.85
N GLY A 2 13.95 -46.35 -11.86
CA GLY A 2 14.76 -46.36 -10.62
C GLY A 2 14.62 -44.99 -9.91
N PHE A 3 14.82 -44.99 -8.57
CA PHE A 3 14.77 -43.80 -7.72
C PHE A 3 15.70 -42.65 -8.23
N ASN A 4 16.88 -43.01 -8.76
CA ASN A 4 17.81 -42.08 -9.38
C ASN A 4 17.27 -41.43 -10.65
N ASP A 5 16.52 -42.16 -11.48
CA ASP A 5 15.96 -41.62 -12.75
C ASP A 5 14.88 -40.54 -12.49
N THR A 6 14.12 -40.70 -11.41
CA THR A 6 13.14 -39.73 -10.95
C THR A 6 13.81 -38.46 -10.42
N TYR A 7 14.87 -38.62 -9.61
CA TYR A 7 15.61 -37.52 -9.02
C TYR A 7 16.30 -36.62 -10.08
N GLU A 8 16.95 -37.24 -11.08
CA GLU A 8 17.58 -36.49 -12.20
C GLU A 8 16.57 -35.73 -13.03
N LYS A 9 15.37 -36.28 -13.23
CA LYS A 9 14.26 -35.55 -13.92
C LYS A 9 13.75 -34.36 -13.11
N GLU A 10 13.62 -34.52 -11.79
CA GLU A 10 13.25 -33.44 -10.87
C GLU A 10 14.30 -32.34 -10.88
N LEU A 11 15.60 -32.67 -10.84
CA LEU A 11 16.67 -31.69 -10.93
C LEU A 11 16.65 -30.92 -12.27
N ALA A 12 16.47 -31.61 -13.37
CA ALA A 12 16.36 -31.01 -14.70
C ALA A 12 15.17 -30.04 -14.77
N PHE A 13 13.99 -30.48 -14.28
CA PHE A 13 12.80 -29.65 -14.22
C PHE A 13 13.00 -28.40 -13.35
N GLN A 14 13.65 -28.53 -12.19
CA GLN A 14 13.96 -27.38 -11.35
C GLN A 14 14.93 -26.40 -12.01
N ALA A 15 15.91 -26.92 -12.77
CA ALA A 15 16.82 -26.09 -13.54
C ALA A 15 16.08 -25.30 -14.63
N ASP A 16 15.14 -25.93 -15.32
CA ASP A 16 14.31 -25.27 -16.35
C ASP A 16 13.36 -24.21 -15.75
N ARG A 17 12.72 -24.51 -14.60
CA ARG A 17 11.94 -23.51 -13.85
C ARG A 17 12.79 -22.27 -13.50
N ARG A 18 14.02 -22.46 -13.02
CA ARG A 18 14.93 -21.36 -12.68
C ARG A 18 15.34 -20.53 -13.90
N ARG A 19 15.63 -21.18 -15.03
CA ARG A 19 15.95 -20.49 -16.31
C ARG A 19 14.76 -19.65 -16.79
N ALA A 20 13.57 -20.22 -16.80
CA ALA A 20 12.34 -19.50 -17.16
C ALA A 20 12.10 -18.31 -16.21
N THR A 21 12.42 -18.46 -14.92
CA THR A 21 12.28 -17.35 -13.96
C THR A 21 13.26 -16.22 -14.25
N VAL A 22 14.51 -16.51 -14.65
CA VAL A 22 15.49 -15.48 -15.05
C VAL A 22 14.99 -14.71 -16.28
N GLU A 23 14.44 -15.42 -17.27
CA GLU A 23 13.81 -14.80 -18.44
C GLU A 23 12.62 -13.93 -18.03
N PHE A 24 11.75 -14.42 -17.16
CA PHE A 24 10.62 -13.67 -16.62
C PHE A 24 11.05 -12.37 -15.93
N ILE A 25 12.08 -12.43 -15.07
CA ILE A 25 12.63 -11.24 -14.39
C ILE A 25 13.13 -10.21 -15.41
N LYS A 26 13.76 -10.65 -16.48
CA LYS A 26 14.19 -9.75 -17.57
C LYS A 26 12.99 -9.06 -18.21
N ILE A 27 11.95 -9.80 -18.58
CA ILE A 27 10.75 -9.24 -19.21
C ILE A 27 10.04 -8.26 -18.26
N VAL A 28 9.93 -8.59 -16.96
CA VAL A 28 9.38 -7.69 -15.94
C VAL A 28 10.15 -6.38 -15.88
N SER A 29 11.48 -6.44 -15.95
CA SER A 29 12.35 -5.26 -15.93
C SER A 29 12.21 -4.42 -17.20
N ASP A 30 12.20 -5.04 -18.37
CA ASP A 30 12.01 -4.37 -19.68
C ASP A 30 10.64 -3.63 -19.71
N LEU A 31 9.57 -4.31 -19.27
CA LEU A 31 8.24 -3.71 -19.19
C LEU A 31 8.19 -2.52 -18.23
N TRP A 32 8.86 -2.63 -17.09
CA TRP A 32 8.88 -1.57 -16.09
C TRP A 32 9.68 -0.35 -16.53
N TYR A 33 10.94 -0.55 -16.94
CA TYR A 33 11.85 0.57 -17.22
C TYR A 33 11.59 1.20 -18.57
N ASP A 34 11.26 0.42 -19.60
CA ASP A 34 11.11 0.93 -20.97
C ASP A 34 9.67 1.36 -21.28
N LYS A 35 8.66 0.68 -20.71
CA LYS A 35 7.24 0.87 -21.05
C LYS A 35 6.40 1.39 -19.91
N SER A 36 6.94 1.54 -18.71
CA SER A 36 6.20 1.92 -17.49
C SER A 36 5.02 0.98 -17.18
N ILE A 37 5.14 -0.31 -17.53
CA ILE A 37 4.16 -1.35 -17.25
C ILE A 37 4.63 -2.12 -16.02
N GLU A 38 3.85 -2.06 -14.94
CA GLU A 38 4.10 -2.80 -13.69
C GLU A 38 3.36 -4.15 -13.75
N LEU A 39 4.12 -5.25 -13.65
CA LEU A 39 3.54 -6.57 -13.44
C LEU A 39 3.47 -6.90 -11.94
N VAL A 40 2.35 -7.47 -11.53
CA VAL A 40 2.14 -8.03 -10.18
C VAL A 40 1.57 -9.43 -10.31
N ILE A 41 1.70 -10.25 -9.27
CA ILE A 41 1.05 -11.56 -9.17
C ILE A 41 0.14 -11.57 -7.96
N PHE A 42 -1.18 -11.60 -8.17
CA PHE A 42 -2.19 -11.39 -7.13
C PHE A 42 -1.78 -10.28 -6.16
N ARG A 43 -1.46 -9.08 -6.72
CA ARG A 43 -1.01 -7.83 -6.08
C ARG A 43 0.39 -7.86 -5.49
N ASN A 44 1.05 -9.00 -5.39
CA ASN A 44 2.44 -9.05 -4.97
C ASN A 44 3.33 -8.47 -6.06
N GLN A 45 4.22 -7.57 -5.66
CA GLN A 45 5.13 -6.89 -6.58
C GLN A 45 6.20 -7.85 -7.10
N LEU A 46 6.53 -7.73 -8.40
CA LEU A 46 7.50 -8.60 -9.08
C LEU A 46 8.83 -7.91 -9.36
N ILE A 47 8.85 -6.56 -9.41
CA ILE A 47 10.09 -5.83 -9.62
C ILE A 47 11.04 -5.99 -8.42
N ASP A 48 12.34 -6.03 -8.68
CA ASP A 48 13.40 -6.21 -7.68
C ASP A 48 13.31 -7.53 -6.86
N ARG A 49 12.64 -8.56 -7.41
CA ARG A 49 12.56 -9.90 -6.80
C ARG A 49 13.60 -10.84 -7.39
N ASN A 50 14.13 -11.72 -6.54
CA ASN A 50 15.03 -12.79 -6.97
C ASN A 50 14.26 -14.04 -7.44
N VAL A 51 14.99 -15.02 -8.01
CA VAL A 51 14.43 -16.25 -8.57
C VAL A 51 13.57 -17.01 -7.56
N SER A 52 14.04 -17.16 -6.32
CA SER A 52 13.30 -17.92 -5.30
C SER A 52 12.04 -17.22 -4.86
N GLU A 53 12.08 -15.89 -4.69
CA GLU A 53 10.90 -15.09 -4.37
C GLU A 53 9.82 -15.18 -5.47
N ILE A 54 10.21 -15.12 -6.75
CA ILE A 54 9.27 -15.25 -7.87
C ILE A 54 8.62 -16.63 -7.89
N LEU A 55 9.41 -17.71 -7.69
CA LEU A 55 8.86 -19.06 -7.64
C LEU A 55 7.89 -19.26 -6.45
N ASN A 56 8.24 -18.76 -5.27
CA ASN A 56 7.36 -18.80 -4.10
C ASN A 56 6.05 -18.01 -4.34
N LEU A 57 6.12 -16.89 -5.06
CA LEU A 57 4.91 -16.14 -5.43
C LEU A 57 4.01 -16.92 -6.41
N HIS A 58 4.59 -17.73 -7.30
CA HIS A 58 3.81 -18.60 -8.18
C HIS A 58 3.13 -19.75 -7.41
N GLU A 59 3.82 -20.34 -6.42
CA GLU A 59 3.23 -21.33 -5.53
C GLU A 59 2.07 -20.73 -4.71
N TYR A 60 2.30 -19.60 -4.07
CA TYR A 60 1.22 -18.83 -3.40
C TYR A 60 0.05 -18.55 -4.34
N ALA A 61 0.32 -18.13 -5.58
CA ALA A 61 -0.72 -17.86 -6.57
C ALA A 61 -1.55 -19.09 -6.88
N GLY A 62 -0.90 -20.25 -7.06
CA GLY A 62 -1.56 -21.53 -7.31
C GLY A 62 -2.45 -21.97 -6.15
N GLU A 63 -1.97 -21.84 -4.91
CA GLU A 63 -2.75 -22.12 -3.70
C GLU A 63 -3.94 -21.15 -3.56
N PHE A 64 -3.72 -19.88 -3.88
CA PHE A 64 -4.73 -18.85 -3.78
C PHE A 64 -5.92 -19.09 -4.71
N VAL A 65 -5.68 -19.45 -5.97
CA VAL A 65 -6.75 -19.77 -6.94
C VAL A 65 -7.09 -21.25 -7.00
N GLN A 66 -6.40 -22.10 -6.21
CA GLN A 66 -6.56 -23.57 -6.20
C GLN A 66 -6.38 -24.21 -7.58
N LYS A 67 -5.47 -23.65 -8.37
CA LYS A 67 -5.02 -24.16 -9.67
C LYS A 67 -3.56 -23.82 -9.88
N PRO A 68 -2.75 -24.70 -10.48
CA PRO A 68 -1.35 -24.40 -10.75
C PRO A 68 -1.19 -23.12 -11.59
N ILE A 69 -0.31 -22.22 -11.16
CA ILE A 69 0.14 -21.07 -11.94
C ILE A 69 1.60 -21.30 -12.30
N SER A 70 1.84 -21.70 -13.52
CA SER A 70 3.18 -22.08 -13.99
C SER A 70 4.01 -20.83 -14.35
N ILE A 71 5.30 -20.87 -13.98
CA ILE A 71 6.25 -19.83 -14.42
C ILE A 71 6.39 -19.80 -15.96
N PHE A 72 6.26 -20.96 -16.64
CA PHE A 72 6.36 -21.04 -18.10
C PHE A 72 5.23 -20.30 -18.77
N ASP A 73 4.00 -20.47 -18.28
CA ASP A 73 2.82 -19.77 -18.80
C ASP A 73 2.90 -18.26 -18.51
N SER A 74 3.41 -17.91 -17.33
CA SER A 74 3.63 -16.51 -16.96
C SER A 74 4.68 -15.84 -17.87
N VAL A 75 5.73 -16.56 -18.28
CA VAL A 75 6.70 -16.07 -19.28
C VAL A 75 6.00 -15.83 -20.63
N GLU A 76 5.19 -16.77 -21.10
CA GLU A 76 4.47 -16.65 -22.39
C GLU A 76 3.52 -15.43 -22.38
N ILE A 77 2.74 -15.27 -21.32
CA ILE A 77 1.83 -14.13 -21.15
C ILE A 77 2.62 -12.81 -21.03
N ALA A 78 3.71 -12.78 -20.26
CA ALA A 78 4.53 -11.59 -20.11
C ALA A 78 5.19 -11.18 -21.42
N GLN A 79 5.67 -12.14 -22.22
CA GLN A 79 6.19 -11.89 -23.55
C GLN A 79 5.12 -11.34 -24.48
N ALA A 80 3.90 -11.91 -24.44
CA ALA A 80 2.77 -11.40 -25.22
C ALA A 80 2.40 -9.94 -24.83
N ILE A 81 2.47 -9.59 -23.54
CA ILE A 81 2.32 -8.21 -23.06
C ILE A 81 3.46 -7.32 -23.61
N ASN A 82 4.69 -7.82 -23.57
CA ASN A 82 5.86 -7.08 -24.05
C ASN A 82 5.79 -6.79 -25.56
N ASP A 83 5.22 -7.67 -26.35
CA ASP A 83 5.06 -7.51 -27.79
C ASP A 83 3.92 -6.53 -28.18
N LEU A 84 3.07 -6.16 -27.23
CA LEU A 84 1.98 -5.20 -27.46
C LEU A 84 2.42 -3.77 -27.12
N HIS A 85 1.87 -2.82 -27.88
CA HIS A 85 2.03 -1.39 -27.58
C HIS A 85 0.91 -0.94 -26.63
N LEU A 86 1.12 -1.19 -25.33
CA LEU A 86 0.21 -0.78 -24.27
C LEU A 86 0.67 0.55 -23.65
N PRO A 87 -0.26 1.40 -23.20
CA PRO A 87 0.09 2.56 -22.38
C PRO A 87 0.63 2.14 -21.01
N PRO A 88 1.21 3.07 -20.22
CA PRO A 88 1.61 2.80 -18.86
C PRO A 88 0.49 2.13 -18.06
N SER A 89 0.73 0.94 -17.55
CA SER A 89 -0.29 0.05 -16.97
C SER A 89 0.21 -0.66 -15.72
N LYS A 90 -0.72 -1.20 -14.93
CA LYS A 90 -0.43 -2.16 -13.86
C LYS A 90 -1.27 -3.41 -14.10
N LEU A 91 -0.62 -4.53 -14.35
CA LEU A 91 -1.26 -5.75 -14.83
C LEU A 91 -0.97 -6.91 -13.88
N ASP A 92 -2.03 -7.63 -13.47
CA ASP A 92 -1.88 -8.84 -12.66
C ASP A 92 -1.64 -10.05 -13.56
N ILE A 93 -0.37 -10.47 -13.65
CA ILE A 93 0.06 -11.62 -14.45
C ILE A 93 -0.51 -12.93 -13.90
N GLY A 94 -0.70 -13.04 -12.59
CA GLY A 94 -1.30 -14.23 -11.98
C GLY A 94 -2.75 -14.41 -12.41
N LYS A 95 -3.52 -13.31 -12.41
CA LYS A 95 -4.90 -13.33 -12.91
C LYS A 95 -4.95 -13.63 -14.42
N LEU A 96 -4.12 -12.96 -15.21
CA LEU A 96 -4.06 -13.20 -16.65
C LEU A 96 -3.72 -14.67 -16.97
N THR A 97 -2.72 -15.25 -16.30
CA THR A 97 -2.36 -16.65 -16.46
C THR A 97 -3.50 -17.59 -16.04
N TYR A 98 -4.15 -17.29 -14.91
CA TYR A 98 -5.31 -18.05 -14.44
C TYR A 98 -6.46 -18.01 -15.44
N GLU A 99 -6.82 -16.83 -15.95
CA GLU A 99 -7.89 -16.67 -16.95
C GLU A 99 -7.55 -17.32 -18.30
N TYR A 100 -6.26 -17.27 -18.72
CA TYR A 100 -5.80 -17.95 -19.92
C TYR A 100 -6.08 -19.45 -19.88
N HIS A 101 -5.83 -20.09 -18.73
CA HIS A 101 -6.15 -21.51 -18.53
C HIS A 101 -7.65 -21.80 -18.45
N LEU A 102 -8.46 -20.85 -17.97
CA LEU A 102 -9.91 -21.02 -17.95
C LEU A 102 -10.53 -20.90 -19.34
N GLU A 103 -9.90 -20.13 -20.22
CA GLU A 103 -10.38 -19.80 -21.56
C GLU A 103 -9.54 -20.47 -22.68
N ASP A 104 -8.79 -21.52 -22.33
CA ASP A 104 -7.83 -22.25 -23.18
C ASP A 104 -8.32 -22.52 -24.62
N GLN A 105 -9.59 -22.89 -24.78
CA GLN A 105 -10.16 -23.22 -26.09
C GLN A 105 -10.67 -22.00 -26.88
N LYS A 106 -10.64 -20.81 -26.30
CA LYS A 106 -11.18 -19.59 -26.90
C LYS A 106 -10.16 -18.82 -27.74
N TYR A 107 -8.90 -18.97 -27.42
CA TYR A 107 -7.82 -18.23 -28.08
C TYR A 107 -6.76 -19.17 -28.65
N ASN A 108 -6.25 -18.83 -29.83
CA ASN A 108 -5.24 -19.66 -30.52
C ASN A 108 -3.85 -19.63 -29.86
N ASN A 109 -3.55 -18.60 -29.07
CA ASN A 109 -2.28 -18.41 -28.34
C ASN A 109 -2.40 -17.28 -27.30
N ALA A 110 -1.39 -17.14 -26.45
CA ALA A 110 -1.31 -16.11 -25.43
C ALA A 110 -1.39 -14.68 -25.99
N ARG A 111 -0.83 -14.43 -27.17
CA ARG A 111 -0.86 -13.10 -27.81
C ARG A 111 -2.28 -12.68 -28.18
N ALA A 112 -3.08 -13.58 -28.72
CA ALA A 112 -4.49 -13.32 -29.06
C ALA A 112 -5.31 -13.10 -27.79
N PHE A 113 -5.07 -13.88 -26.75
CA PHE A 113 -5.70 -13.74 -25.43
C PHE A 113 -5.39 -12.36 -24.81
N VAL A 114 -4.11 -12.02 -24.68
CA VAL A 114 -3.67 -10.75 -24.07
C VAL A 114 -4.19 -9.55 -24.87
N ALA A 115 -4.19 -9.64 -26.22
CA ALA A 115 -4.74 -8.58 -27.07
C ALA A 115 -6.25 -8.40 -26.85
N ALA A 116 -7.01 -9.48 -26.64
CA ALA A 116 -8.43 -9.40 -26.34
C ALA A 116 -8.71 -8.83 -24.94
N LYS A 117 -7.94 -9.25 -23.92
CA LYS A 117 -8.12 -8.80 -22.54
C LYS A 117 -7.69 -7.35 -22.29
N LEU A 118 -6.63 -6.92 -22.94
CA LEU A 118 -6.01 -5.61 -22.70
C LEU A 118 -6.22 -4.60 -23.85
N GLY A 119 -6.99 -4.96 -24.87
CA GLY A 119 -7.24 -4.13 -26.06
C GLY A 119 -7.83 -2.75 -25.76
N GLU A 120 -8.74 -2.69 -24.78
CA GLU A 120 -9.37 -1.44 -24.33
C GLU A 120 -8.40 -0.47 -23.65
N SER A 121 -7.27 -0.98 -23.14
CA SER A 121 -6.27 -0.12 -22.48
C SER A 121 -5.56 0.86 -23.44
N LYS A 122 -5.61 0.61 -24.77
CA LYS A 122 -4.96 1.44 -25.80
C LYS A 122 -5.54 2.86 -25.91
N GLU A 123 -6.74 3.09 -25.40
CA GLU A 123 -7.39 4.41 -25.43
C GLU A 123 -6.99 5.33 -24.27
N ASN A 124 -6.18 4.83 -23.31
CA ASN A 124 -5.75 5.63 -22.18
C ASN A 124 -4.80 6.76 -22.59
N LYS A 125 -5.11 7.96 -22.12
CA LYS A 125 -4.32 9.17 -22.38
C LYS A 125 -2.93 9.10 -21.73
N ALA A 126 -1.96 9.79 -22.33
CA ALA A 126 -0.65 10.00 -21.71
C ALA A 126 -0.81 10.62 -20.31
N ILE A 127 -0.06 10.08 -19.35
CA ILE A 127 -0.04 10.58 -17.97
C ILE A 127 0.97 11.72 -17.88
N GLU A 128 0.51 12.91 -17.44
CA GLU A 128 1.41 14.00 -17.09
C GLU A 128 1.93 13.78 -15.65
N PRO A 129 3.24 13.63 -15.46
CA PRO A 129 3.81 13.40 -14.15
C PRO A 129 3.55 14.55 -13.17
N LYS A 130 3.35 14.22 -11.89
CA LYS A 130 3.12 15.18 -10.82
C LYS A 130 4.35 15.29 -9.91
N ASP A 131 4.85 16.49 -9.72
CA ASP A 131 5.89 16.76 -8.73
C ASP A 131 5.34 16.57 -7.31
N VAL A 132 6.13 15.92 -6.44
CA VAL A 132 5.81 15.64 -5.03
C VAL A 132 6.86 16.28 -4.12
N ILE A 133 6.37 16.89 -3.06
CA ILE A 133 7.16 17.45 -1.96
C ILE A 133 6.77 16.71 -0.69
N LEU A 134 7.73 16.12 0.01
CA LEU A 134 7.49 15.56 1.34
C LEU A 134 7.77 16.63 2.39
N TYR A 135 6.77 17.06 3.11
CA TYR A 135 6.91 17.97 4.24
C TYR A 135 6.95 17.16 5.54
N GLY A 136 8.16 17.04 6.12
CA GLY A 136 8.47 16.11 7.20
C GLY A 136 9.10 14.80 6.71
N PHE A 137 10.20 14.38 7.37
CA PHE A 137 10.99 13.20 7.00
C PHE A 137 11.19 12.27 8.21
N GLY A 138 10.07 12.01 8.92
CA GLY A 138 9.95 10.99 9.96
C GLY A 138 9.77 9.58 9.39
N ARG A 139 9.26 8.64 10.18
CA ARG A 139 9.06 7.24 9.75
C ARG A 139 8.20 7.14 8.48
N ILE A 140 6.97 7.69 8.51
CA ILE A 140 6.07 7.66 7.35
C ILE A 140 6.68 8.40 6.15
N GLY A 141 7.24 9.59 6.36
CA GLY A 141 7.89 10.35 5.27
C GLY A 141 9.01 9.59 4.59
N ARG A 142 9.83 8.81 5.34
CA ARG A 142 10.88 7.97 4.76
C ARG A 142 10.33 6.76 4.01
N LEU A 143 9.28 6.10 4.51
CA LEU A 143 8.64 5.00 3.81
C LEU A 143 7.95 5.46 2.52
N VAL A 144 7.26 6.61 2.55
CA VAL A 144 6.71 7.24 1.36
C VAL A 144 7.83 7.61 0.37
N ALA A 145 8.99 8.11 0.84
CA ALA A 145 10.13 8.38 -0.02
C ALA A 145 10.69 7.10 -0.65
N ARG A 146 10.90 6.04 0.13
CA ARG A 146 11.34 4.72 -0.38
C ARG A 146 10.41 4.23 -1.48
N GLU A 147 9.11 4.26 -1.23
CA GLU A 147 8.09 3.80 -2.18
C GLU A 147 8.07 4.66 -3.47
N LEU A 148 8.12 6.00 -3.34
CA LEU A 148 8.21 6.89 -4.49
C LEU A 148 9.46 6.60 -5.34
N MET A 149 10.60 6.34 -4.71
CA MET A 149 11.87 6.12 -5.40
C MET A 149 12.03 4.72 -5.97
N THR A 150 11.39 3.71 -5.40
CA THR A 150 11.35 2.35 -5.95
C THR A 150 10.42 2.28 -7.18
N ARG A 151 9.32 3.01 -7.14
CA ARG A 151 8.26 2.97 -8.17
C ARG A 151 8.26 4.14 -9.12
N THR A 152 9.35 4.89 -9.21
CA THR A 152 9.43 6.00 -10.17
C THR A 152 9.43 5.53 -11.62
N GLY A 153 9.93 4.34 -11.91
CA GLY A 153 10.08 3.83 -13.26
C GLY A 153 10.73 4.91 -14.14
N SER A 154 10.11 5.22 -15.28
CA SER A 154 10.50 6.35 -16.13
C SER A 154 10.08 7.73 -15.58
N GLY A 155 9.62 7.84 -14.32
CA GLY A 155 9.09 9.07 -13.73
C GLY A 155 7.72 9.48 -14.29
N SER A 156 6.95 8.52 -14.77
CA SER A 156 5.69 8.78 -15.47
C SER A 156 4.50 9.11 -14.57
N GLN A 157 4.65 9.02 -13.24
CA GLN A 157 3.56 9.28 -12.30
C GLN A 157 3.91 10.36 -11.28
N LEU A 158 4.34 9.96 -10.08
CA LEU A 158 4.74 10.85 -8.99
C LEU A 158 6.26 11.00 -8.99
N ARG A 159 6.75 12.23 -8.95
CA ARG A 159 8.19 12.57 -8.93
C ARG A 159 8.56 13.21 -7.61
N LEU A 160 9.32 12.53 -6.77
CA LEU A 160 9.85 13.15 -5.55
C LEU A 160 10.91 14.20 -5.92
N ARG A 161 10.60 15.48 -5.66
CA ARG A 161 11.47 16.61 -6.02
C ARG A 161 12.14 17.25 -4.82
N ALA A 162 11.44 17.30 -3.68
CA ALA A 162 11.97 17.93 -2.48
C ALA A 162 11.47 17.26 -1.21
N ILE A 163 12.29 17.38 -0.17
CA ILE A 163 11.98 16.99 1.21
C ILE A 163 12.23 18.21 2.09
N VAL A 164 11.22 18.59 2.87
CA VAL A 164 11.30 19.74 3.78
C VAL A 164 11.46 19.27 5.22
N THR A 165 12.44 19.84 5.94
CA THR A 165 12.66 19.58 7.36
C THR A 165 12.94 20.88 8.11
N ARG A 166 12.82 20.84 9.42
CA ARG A 166 13.24 21.96 10.28
C ARG A 166 14.75 21.90 10.52
N GLY A 167 15.33 23.07 10.82
CA GLY A 167 16.75 23.22 11.15
C GLY A 167 17.65 23.25 9.91
N ASP A 168 18.90 23.64 10.11
CA ASP A 168 19.86 23.85 9.03
C ASP A 168 20.16 22.58 8.26
N ILE A 169 20.38 22.75 6.96
CA ILE A 169 20.83 21.68 6.06
C ILE A 169 22.35 21.86 5.87
N ASN A 170 23.12 20.95 6.45
CA ASN A 170 24.57 20.86 6.30
C ASN A 170 24.99 19.41 6.01
N LYS A 171 26.27 19.18 5.74
CA LYS A 171 26.83 17.86 5.43
C LYS A 171 26.41 16.79 6.46
N THR A 172 26.59 17.07 7.75
CA THR A 172 26.25 16.13 8.83
C THR A 172 24.77 15.78 8.86
N VAL A 173 23.89 16.76 8.61
CA VAL A 173 22.43 16.54 8.54
C VAL A 173 22.07 15.68 7.33
N LEU A 174 22.68 15.98 6.15
CA LEU A 174 22.46 15.17 4.93
C LEU A 174 22.91 13.73 5.16
N GLU A 175 24.10 13.49 5.72
CA GLU A 175 24.61 12.14 6.03
C GLU A 175 23.66 11.37 6.97
N LYS A 176 23.19 12.00 8.05
CA LYS A 176 22.24 11.39 8.99
C LYS A 176 20.89 11.08 8.31
N ARG A 177 20.37 11.99 7.48
CA ARG A 177 19.12 11.77 6.75
C ARG A 177 19.27 10.65 5.72
N ALA A 178 20.38 10.60 4.98
CA ALA A 178 20.71 9.52 4.08
C ALA A 178 20.82 8.18 4.80
N SER A 179 21.51 8.15 5.95
CA SER A 179 21.64 6.94 6.78
C SER A 179 20.28 6.41 7.25
N LEU A 180 19.40 7.28 7.76
CA LEU A 180 18.06 6.92 8.21
C LEU A 180 17.14 6.48 7.03
N LEU A 181 17.41 6.91 5.80
CA LEU A 181 16.70 6.42 4.63
C LEU A 181 17.21 5.03 4.20
N ARG A 182 18.54 4.81 4.28
CA ARG A 182 19.15 3.52 3.95
C ARG A 182 18.75 2.42 4.93
N ASN A 183 18.83 2.69 6.22
CA ASN A 183 18.69 1.68 7.26
C ASN A 183 17.43 1.95 8.11
N ASP A 184 16.60 0.94 8.28
CA ASP A 184 15.43 0.99 9.16
C ASP A 184 15.35 -0.31 9.96
N SER A 185 15.25 -0.20 11.29
CA SER A 185 15.25 -1.36 12.20
C SER A 185 14.02 -2.26 12.05
N VAL A 186 12.92 -1.74 11.47
CA VAL A 186 11.67 -2.48 11.29
C VAL A 186 11.53 -2.99 9.86
N HIS A 187 11.84 -2.13 8.88
CA HIS A 187 11.62 -2.41 7.46
C HIS A 187 12.90 -2.79 6.71
N GLY A 188 14.01 -2.97 7.44
CA GLY A 188 15.29 -3.36 6.85
C GLY A 188 15.92 -2.27 5.96
N ASP A 189 16.94 -2.67 5.23
CA ASP A 189 17.68 -1.78 4.36
C ASP A 189 16.87 -1.39 3.11
N PHE A 190 17.09 -0.17 2.65
CA PHE A 190 16.53 0.28 1.39
C PHE A 190 17.29 -0.37 0.22
N SER A 191 16.57 -1.04 -0.67
CA SER A 191 17.14 -1.74 -1.84
C SER A 191 17.60 -0.80 -2.96
N GLY A 192 17.84 0.49 -2.66
CA GLY A 192 18.29 1.48 -3.61
C GLY A 192 19.55 2.22 -3.15
N MET A 193 20.18 2.95 -4.07
CA MET A 193 21.32 3.79 -3.79
C MET A 193 20.92 5.13 -3.20
N VAL A 194 21.59 5.55 -2.12
CA VAL A 194 21.40 6.88 -1.50
C VAL A 194 22.74 7.54 -1.30
N ASN A 195 23.00 8.62 -2.01
CA ASN A 195 24.16 9.48 -1.86
C ASN A 195 23.77 10.89 -1.41
N ILE A 196 24.73 11.72 -1.04
CA ILE A 196 24.51 13.12 -0.67
C ILE A 196 25.20 14.04 -1.69
N ASP A 197 24.56 15.18 -1.95
CA ASP A 197 25.13 16.31 -2.69
C ASP A 197 25.12 17.51 -1.74
N VAL A 198 26.29 17.83 -1.19
CA VAL A 198 26.43 18.88 -0.18
C VAL A 198 26.28 20.27 -0.82
N ASP A 199 26.84 20.46 -2.01
CA ASP A 199 26.85 21.74 -2.69
C ASP A 199 25.43 22.17 -3.09
N ASN A 200 24.62 21.21 -3.51
CA ASN A 200 23.24 21.43 -3.88
C ASN A 200 22.25 21.19 -2.71
N SER A 201 22.73 20.86 -1.52
CA SER A 201 21.87 20.50 -0.37
C SER A 201 20.80 19.46 -0.78
N ALA A 202 21.23 18.30 -1.27
CA ALA A 202 20.33 17.29 -1.84
C ALA A 202 20.72 15.87 -1.43
N LEU A 203 19.76 14.96 -1.51
CA LEU A 203 19.96 13.52 -1.56
C LEU A 203 19.88 13.06 -3.03
N ILE A 204 20.79 12.18 -3.43
CA ILE A 204 20.72 11.50 -4.74
C ILE A 204 20.24 10.08 -4.44
N ILE A 205 19.00 9.80 -4.83
CA ILE A 205 18.34 8.52 -4.56
C ILE A 205 18.08 7.83 -5.90
N ASN A 206 18.65 6.64 -6.13
CA ASN A 206 18.58 5.92 -7.40
C ASN A 206 18.91 6.82 -8.60
N GLY A 207 19.93 7.69 -8.46
CA GLY A 207 20.34 8.63 -9.52
C GLY A 207 19.47 9.90 -9.61
N THR A 208 18.36 10.00 -8.89
CA THR A 208 17.47 11.16 -8.89
C THR A 208 17.84 12.14 -7.79
N THR A 209 18.03 13.41 -8.15
CA THR A 209 18.31 14.48 -7.19
C THR A 209 17.03 14.93 -6.48
N VAL A 210 17.01 14.80 -5.16
CA VAL A 210 15.92 15.23 -4.27
C VAL A 210 16.42 16.36 -3.37
N LYS A 211 15.89 17.56 -3.57
CA LYS A 211 16.31 18.76 -2.81
C LYS A 211 15.93 18.63 -1.35
N MET A 212 16.86 18.93 -0.46
CA MET A 212 16.59 19.10 0.97
C MET A 212 16.38 20.58 1.26
N ILE A 213 15.25 20.94 1.83
CA ILE A 213 14.85 22.33 2.10
C ILE A 213 14.63 22.51 3.61
N SER A 214 15.20 23.59 4.15
CA SER A 214 14.92 24.01 5.53
C SER A 214 13.78 25.02 5.55
N ALA A 215 12.78 24.79 6.41
CA ALA A 215 11.72 25.77 6.65
C ALA A 215 11.14 25.62 8.05
N ASN A 216 10.79 26.77 8.66
CA ASN A 216 10.09 26.83 9.94
C ASN A 216 8.56 26.85 9.75
N ALA A 217 8.10 27.40 8.65
CA ALA A 217 6.69 27.47 8.30
C ALA A 217 6.47 27.09 6.82
N PRO A 218 5.31 26.48 6.47
CA PRO A 218 5.04 26.08 5.11
C PRO A 218 5.10 27.21 4.10
N GLU A 219 4.49 28.35 4.42
CA GLU A 219 4.38 29.54 3.57
C GLU A 219 5.68 30.26 3.25
N ASP A 220 6.77 29.96 3.98
CA ASP A 220 8.07 30.59 3.79
C ASP A 220 8.81 30.10 2.52
N ILE A 221 8.30 29.06 1.88
CA ILE A 221 8.99 28.41 0.76
C ILE A 221 8.42 28.86 -0.58
N ASP A 222 9.30 29.29 -1.48
CA ASP A 222 9.01 29.44 -2.90
C ASP A 222 9.64 28.24 -3.66
N TYR A 223 8.82 27.22 -3.96
CA TYR A 223 9.28 26.01 -4.63
C TYR A 223 9.64 26.25 -6.10
N THR A 224 9.15 27.33 -6.71
CA THR A 224 9.48 27.65 -8.11
C THR A 224 10.96 27.97 -8.30
N LYS A 225 11.66 28.43 -7.24
CA LYS A 225 13.11 28.62 -7.23
C LYS A 225 13.90 27.33 -7.42
N TYR A 226 13.28 26.19 -7.18
CA TYR A 226 13.84 24.84 -7.38
C TYR A 226 13.30 24.16 -8.63
N GLY A 227 12.62 24.90 -9.52
CA GLY A 227 12.00 24.36 -10.72
C GLY A 227 10.83 23.41 -10.43
N ILE A 228 10.16 23.59 -9.27
CA ILE A 228 9.00 22.80 -8.85
C ILE A 228 7.74 23.66 -8.98
N SER A 229 6.78 23.16 -9.76
CA SER A 229 5.51 23.86 -9.99
C SER A 229 4.37 22.84 -10.00
N ASN A 230 3.16 23.32 -9.68
CA ASN A 230 1.96 22.49 -9.68
C ASN A 230 2.13 21.20 -8.82
N ALA A 231 2.84 21.30 -7.69
CA ALA A 231 3.23 20.15 -6.88
C ALA A 231 2.16 19.69 -5.90
N LEU A 232 2.18 18.40 -5.56
CA LEU A 232 1.49 17.84 -4.43
C LEU A 232 2.43 17.86 -3.20
N VAL A 233 2.02 18.55 -2.13
CA VAL A 233 2.67 18.44 -0.82
C VAL A 233 2.05 17.29 -0.05
N ILE A 234 2.88 16.34 0.43
CA ILE A 234 2.47 15.29 1.37
C ILE A 234 3.01 15.67 2.74
N ASP A 235 2.12 16.05 3.65
CA ASP A 235 2.48 16.45 5.02
C ASP A 235 2.55 15.24 5.94
N ASN A 236 3.77 14.92 6.37
CA ASN A 236 4.09 13.80 7.27
C ASN A 236 4.47 14.27 8.68
N THR A 237 4.27 15.55 9.01
CA THR A 237 4.73 16.11 10.29
C THR A 237 3.80 15.79 11.45
N GLY A 238 2.51 15.60 11.16
CA GLY A 238 1.47 15.51 12.18
C GLY A 238 1.24 16.82 12.97
N ALA A 239 1.89 17.92 12.57
CA ALA A 239 1.76 19.23 13.21
C ALA A 239 0.52 20.00 12.71
N PHE A 240 0.23 19.89 11.42
CA PHE A 240 -0.89 20.55 10.77
C PHE A 240 -2.03 19.54 10.56
N ARG A 241 -3.17 19.71 11.23
CA ARG A 241 -4.24 18.70 11.24
C ARG A 241 -5.62 19.21 10.89
N ASP A 242 -5.76 20.50 10.67
CA ASP A 242 -7.02 21.11 10.26
C ASP A 242 -6.89 21.86 8.94
N LYS A 243 -8.03 22.25 8.37
CA LYS A 243 -8.09 22.91 7.05
C LYS A 243 -7.29 24.20 7.00
N GLU A 244 -7.30 24.99 8.08
CA GLU A 244 -6.61 26.29 8.13
C GLU A 244 -5.09 26.08 8.15
N ALA A 245 -4.61 25.22 9.05
CA ALA A 245 -3.19 24.91 9.19
C ALA A 245 -2.61 24.29 7.91
N LEU A 246 -3.32 23.32 7.30
CA LEU A 246 -2.93 22.70 6.03
C LEU A 246 -2.99 23.69 4.86
N GLY A 247 -3.93 24.64 4.90
CA GLY A 247 -4.06 25.71 3.88
C GLY A 247 -2.82 26.60 3.78
N ARG A 248 -1.96 26.65 4.79
CA ARG A 248 -0.68 27.37 4.77
C ARG A 248 0.24 26.86 3.67
N HIS A 249 0.25 25.56 3.38
CA HIS A 249 1.01 25.00 2.26
C HIS A 249 0.59 25.56 0.90
N LEU A 250 -0.69 25.85 0.72
CA LEU A 250 -1.20 26.41 -0.54
C LEU A 250 -0.78 27.86 -0.78
N LYS A 251 -0.26 28.56 0.25
CA LYS A 251 0.30 29.91 0.10
C LYS A 251 1.71 29.88 -0.49
N SER A 252 2.38 28.72 -0.45
CA SER A 252 3.71 28.53 -1.05
C SER A 252 3.61 28.49 -2.57
N LYS A 253 4.44 29.29 -3.25
CA LYS A 253 4.49 29.26 -4.72
C LYS A 253 4.94 27.86 -5.20
N GLY A 254 4.26 27.35 -6.21
CA GLY A 254 4.54 26.03 -6.80
C GLY A 254 3.69 24.88 -6.24
N VAL A 255 2.90 25.09 -5.20
CA VAL A 255 2.01 24.08 -4.61
C VAL A 255 0.61 24.15 -5.24
N ASP A 256 0.07 23.00 -5.64
CA ASP A 256 -1.29 22.85 -6.16
C ASP A 256 -2.23 22.18 -5.14
N LYS A 257 -1.76 21.12 -4.48
CA LYS A 257 -2.57 20.30 -3.57
C LYS A 257 -1.79 19.89 -2.34
N VAL A 258 -2.52 19.55 -1.29
CA VAL A 258 -1.98 19.06 -0.02
C VAL A 258 -2.64 17.73 0.36
N LEU A 259 -1.83 16.76 0.76
CA LEU A 259 -2.27 15.48 1.32
C LEU A 259 -1.67 15.31 2.72
N LEU A 260 -2.53 15.22 3.72
CA LEU A 260 -2.13 14.94 5.11
C LEU A 260 -2.04 13.42 5.33
N THR A 261 -0.96 12.94 5.96
CA THR A 261 -0.78 11.53 6.36
C THR A 261 -1.23 11.26 7.81
N ALA A 262 -2.37 11.82 8.17
CA ALA A 262 -3.02 11.64 9.46
C ALA A 262 -4.51 11.98 9.33
N PRO A 263 -5.38 11.66 10.32
CA PRO A 263 -6.75 12.15 10.34
C PRO A 263 -6.82 13.67 10.34
N GLY A 264 -7.55 14.24 9.38
CA GLY A 264 -7.73 15.67 9.21
C GLY A 264 -9.06 16.19 9.77
N LYS A 265 -9.07 17.40 10.30
CA LYS A 265 -10.26 18.11 10.78
C LYS A 265 -10.73 19.15 9.76
N GLY A 266 -11.99 19.06 9.36
CA GLY A 266 -12.57 19.99 8.36
C GLY A 266 -12.06 19.78 6.93
N VAL A 267 -11.46 18.62 6.65
CA VAL A 267 -11.00 18.17 5.32
C VAL A 267 -11.50 16.76 5.02
N PRO A 268 -11.66 16.37 3.75
CA PRO A 268 -11.97 15.00 3.38
C PRO A 268 -10.98 14.01 3.95
N ASN A 269 -11.46 13.02 4.71
CA ASN A 269 -10.69 11.87 5.17
C ASN A 269 -11.01 10.70 4.25
N ILE A 270 -10.06 10.30 3.42
CA ILE A 270 -10.28 9.35 2.34
C ILE A 270 -9.61 8.02 2.64
N VAL A 271 -10.38 6.95 2.54
CA VAL A 271 -9.91 5.58 2.43
C VAL A 271 -9.98 5.19 0.96
N HIS A 272 -8.82 5.07 0.32
CA HIS A 272 -8.76 4.69 -1.10
C HIS A 272 -9.38 3.31 -1.31
N GLY A 273 -10.16 3.14 -2.37
CA GLY A 273 -10.96 1.93 -2.63
C GLY A 273 -12.39 2.03 -2.07
N VAL A 274 -12.66 2.96 -1.13
CA VAL A 274 -13.97 3.07 -0.48
C VAL A 274 -14.70 4.37 -0.87
N ASN A 275 -14.14 5.54 -0.56
CA ASN A 275 -14.85 6.81 -0.72
C ASN A 275 -14.12 7.87 -1.55
N GLN A 276 -13.01 7.53 -2.24
CA GLN A 276 -12.26 8.51 -3.03
C GLN A 276 -13.08 9.14 -4.16
N LEU A 277 -14.05 8.40 -4.72
CA LEU A 277 -14.86 8.87 -5.85
C LEU A 277 -15.86 9.98 -5.47
N GLU A 278 -16.16 10.12 -4.18
CA GLU A 278 -17.03 11.19 -3.66
C GLU A 278 -16.38 12.58 -3.76
N TYR A 279 -15.07 12.65 -3.95
CA TYR A 279 -14.30 13.88 -3.93
C TYR A 279 -13.61 14.14 -5.27
N ASN A 280 -14.08 15.17 -5.98
CA ASN A 280 -13.46 15.57 -7.25
C ASN A 280 -12.11 16.27 -7.01
N PRO A 281 -10.98 15.71 -7.49
CA PRO A 281 -9.65 16.30 -7.28
C PRO A 281 -9.46 17.69 -7.92
N ASP A 282 -10.28 18.10 -8.87
CA ASP A 282 -10.20 19.44 -9.46
C ASP A 282 -10.79 20.51 -8.55
N LYS A 283 -11.77 20.13 -7.73
CA LYS A 283 -12.48 21.05 -6.83
C LYS A 283 -11.89 21.08 -5.42
N VAL A 284 -11.26 20.00 -4.99
CA VAL A 284 -10.69 19.87 -3.64
C VAL A 284 -9.18 20.02 -3.72
N LYS A 285 -8.61 20.82 -2.82
CA LYS A 285 -7.17 21.13 -2.77
C LYS A 285 -6.45 20.50 -1.56
N ILE A 286 -7.19 20.15 -0.51
CA ILE A 286 -6.63 19.61 0.73
C ILE A 286 -7.34 18.31 1.05
N PHE A 287 -6.57 17.24 1.25
CA PHE A 287 -7.04 15.89 1.51
C PHE A 287 -6.34 15.30 2.74
N SER A 288 -6.97 14.33 3.37
CA SER A 288 -6.38 13.47 4.40
C SER A 288 -6.47 12.01 3.98
N ALA A 289 -5.38 11.25 4.18
CA ALA A 289 -5.36 9.80 3.99
C ALA A 289 -5.94 9.04 5.20
N ALA A 290 -6.67 9.69 6.09
CA ALA A 290 -7.20 9.13 7.33
C ALA A 290 -6.11 8.49 8.22
N SER A 291 -6.46 7.52 9.09
CA SER A 291 -5.48 6.80 9.92
C SER A 291 -5.15 5.41 9.35
N CYS A 292 -4.06 4.81 9.82
CA CYS A 292 -3.69 3.44 9.49
C CYS A 292 -4.79 2.45 9.88
N THR A 293 -5.35 2.57 11.08
CA THR A 293 -6.46 1.71 11.55
C THR A 293 -7.72 1.90 10.69
N THR A 294 -8.09 3.14 10.36
CA THR A 294 -9.24 3.41 9.49
C THR A 294 -9.05 2.77 8.11
N ASN A 295 -7.86 2.88 7.52
CA ASN A 295 -7.54 2.23 6.25
C ASN A 295 -7.56 0.70 6.34
N ALA A 296 -7.18 0.13 7.48
CA ALA A 296 -7.17 -1.32 7.68
C ALA A 296 -8.59 -1.91 7.76
N ILE A 297 -9.49 -1.27 8.49
CA ILE A 297 -10.80 -1.86 8.80
C ILE A 297 -11.90 -1.49 7.81
N THR A 298 -11.85 -0.29 7.23
CA THR A 298 -12.95 0.22 6.40
C THR A 298 -13.21 -0.61 5.14
N PRO A 299 -12.20 -1.12 4.40
CA PRO A 299 -12.43 -2.00 3.26
C PRO A 299 -13.18 -3.28 3.63
N VAL A 300 -12.79 -3.91 4.74
CA VAL A 300 -13.46 -5.12 5.23
C VAL A 300 -14.88 -4.81 5.71
N LEU A 301 -15.08 -3.72 6.47
CA LEU A 301 -16.41 -3.28 6.88
C LEU A 301 -17.31 -2.98 5.70
N LYS A 302 -16.76 -2.38 4.61
CA LYS A 302 -17.53 -2.17 3.38
C LYS A 302 -17.96 -3.48 2.75
N ALA A 303 -17.06 -4.45 2.64
CA ALA A 303 -17.38 -5.77 2.06
C ALA A 303 -18.49 -6.48 2.88
N ILE A 304 -18.44 -6.39 4.21
CA ILE A 304 -19.44 -6.97 5.10
C ILE A 304 -20.77 -6.20 5.03
N GLU A 305 -20.72 -4.86 5.07
CA GLU A 305 -21.93 -4.02 4.99
C GLU A 305 -22.67 -4.25 3.66
N ASP A 306 -21.94 -4.27 2.54
CA ASP A 306 -22.52 -4.49 1.21
C ASP A 306 -23.13 -5.89 1.04
N SER A 307 -22.61 -6.90 1.77
CA SER A 307 -23.01 -8.31 1.58
C SER A 307 -24.04 -8.78 2.59
N PHE A 308 -23.95 -8.33 3.83
CA PHE A 308 -24.74 -8.86 4.93
C PHE A 308 -25.47 -7.79 5.75
N GLY A 309 -25.08 -6.51 5.62
CA GLY A 309 -25.48 -5.42 6.49
C GLY A 309 -24.89 -5.54 7.90
N ILE A 310 -24.52 -4.43 8.51
CA ILE A 310 -24.01 -4.35 9.88
C ILE A 310 -25.04 -3.64 10.75
N LYS A 311 -25.54 -4.33 11.78
CA LYS A 311 -26.48 -3.77 12.75
C LYS A 311 -25.77 -2.99 13.84
N SER A 312 -24.74 -3.58 14.42
CA SER A 312 -23.91 -2.99 15.48
C SER A 312 -22.56 -3.69 15.57
N GLY A 313 -21.59 -3.08 16.26
CA GLY A 313 -20.32 -3.74 16.50
C GLY A 313 -19.38 -3.03 17.44
N HIS A 314 -18.30 -3.73 17.77
CA HIS A 314 -17.18 -3.21 18.53
C HIS A 314 -15.86 -3.49 17.80
N LEU A 315 -15.05 -2.46 17.67
CA LEU A 315 -13.68 -2.52 17.18
C LEU A 315 -12.71 -2.46 18.36
N GLU A 316 -11.92 -3.49 18.54
CA GLU A 316 -10.71 -3.47 19.36
C GLU A 316 -9.48 -3.47 18.46
N THR A 317 -8.52 -2.56 18.65
CA THR A 317 -7.25 -2.66 17.94
C THR A 317 -6.08 -2.91 18.87
N ILE A 318 -5.40 -4.04 18.66
CA ILE A 318 -4.12 -4.38 19.28
C ILE A 318 -3.05 -3.72 18.42
N HIS A 319 -2.58 -2.55 18.86
CA HIS A 319 -1.79 -1.65 18.01
C HIS A 319 -0.34 -1.57 18.48
N ALA A 320 0.58 -1.68 17.55
CA ALA A 320 1.99 -1.40 17.79
C ALA A 320 2.20 -0.02 18.43
N TYR A 321 3.25 0.12 19.26
CA TYR A 321 3.58 1.43 19.81
C TYR A 321 4.04 2.41 18.72
N THR A 322 3.88 3.69 18.98
CA THR A 322 4.30 4.77 18.06
C THR A 322 5.04 5.85 18.83
N ASN A 323 5.69 6.77 18.12
CA ASN A 323 6.40 7.91 18.73
C ASN A 323 5.54 8.83 19.61
N ASP A 324 4.22 8.63 19.65
CA ASP A 324 3.33 9.30 20.59
C ASP A 324 3.45 8.75 22.04
N GLN A 325 4.03 7.57 22.21
CA GLN A 325 4.27 6.96 23.53
C GLN A 325 5.69 7.25 24.01
N ASN A 326 5.86 7.40 25.32
CA ASN A 326 7.18 7.58 25.90
C ASN A 326 7.99 6.27 25.88
N LEU A 327 9.28 6.38 25.61
CA LEU A 327 10.20 5.23 25.66
C LEU A 327 10.37 4.72 27.10
N VAL A 328 10.47 5.65 28.06
CA VAL A 328 10.53 5.41 29.51
C VAL A 328 9.43 6.21 30.20
N ASP A 329 9.08 5.86 31.44
CA ASP A 329 8.04 6.55 32.19
C ASP A 329 8.30 8.06 32.27
N ASN A 330 7.37 8.86 31.74
CA ASN A 330 7.47 10.32 31.77
C ASN A 330 6.08 10.96 31.60
N PHE A 331 6.01 12.27 31.82
CA PHE A 331 4.78 13.03 31.67
C PHE A 331 4.21 12.92 30.25
N HIS A 332 2.88 12.69 30.15
CA HIS A 332 2.14 12.71 28.91
C HIS A 332 0.70 13.14 29.18
N LYS A 333 0.12 13.97 28.31
CA LYS A 333 -1.28 14.44 28.47
C LYS A 333 -2.33 13.31 28.50
N LYS A 334 -2.02 12.18 27.86
CA LYS A 334 -2.78 10.92 27.98
C LYS A 334 -2.00 10.02 28.93
N TYR A 335 -2.38 9.97 30.19
CA TYR A 335 -1.61 9.39 31.30
C TYR A 335 -0.98 8.03 30.99
N ARG A 336 -1.75 7.07 30.48
CA ARG A 336 -1.27 5.73 30.20
C ARG A 336 -0.20 5.69 29.10
N ARG A 337 -0.22 6.64 28.13
CA ARG A 337 0.81 6.73 27.07
C ARG A 337 2.14 7.30 27.59
N GLY A 338 2.17 7.82 28.79
CA GLY A 338 3.39 8.24 29.49
C GLY A 338 4.20 7.07 30.05
N ARG A 339 3.65 5.86 30.11
CA ARG A 339 4.37 4.67 30.60
C ARG A 339 5.23 4.08 29.48
N ALA A 340 6.35 3.43 29.88
CA ALA A 340 7.35 2.85 28.98
C ALA A 340 6.70 1.94 27.91
N ALA A 341 6.79 2.33 26.66
CA ALA A 341 6.10 1.70 25.53
C ALA A 341 6.56 0.25 25.29
N ALA A 342 7.85 -0.03 25.47
CA ALA A 342 8.45 -1.33 25.22
C ALA A 342 8.17 -2.37 26.33
N LEU A 343 7.56 -1.96 27.44
CA LEU A 343 7.33 -2.82 28.61
C LEU A 343 5.84 -3.01 28.95
N ASN A 344 4.97 -2.13 28.45
CA ASN A 344 3.59 -2.08 28.93
C ASN A 344 2.57 -2.25 27.81
N MET A 345 1.52 -3.02 28.08
CA MET A 345 0.26 -2.94 27.34
C MET A 345 -0.54 -1.76 27.90
N VAL A 346 -1.08 -0.93 26.99
CA VAL A 346 -1.75 0.33 27.35
C VAL A 346 -3.10 0.44 26.67
N ILE A 347 -4.19 0.40 27.47
CA ILE A 347 -5.54 0.72 26.97
C ILE A 347 -5.60 2.22 26.69
N THR A 348 -6.05 2.58 25.50
CA THR A 348 -6.18 3.99 25.09
C THR A 348 -7.35 4.17 24.12
N GLU A 349 -7.79 5.40 23.98
CA GLU A 349 -8.85 5.75 23.05
C GLU A 349 -8.36 5.63 21.59
N THR A 350 -9.27 5.26 20.72
CA THR A 350 -9.13 5.40 19.26
C THR A 350 -10.39 6.02 18.68
N GLY A 351 -10.24 6.95 17.77
CA GLY A 351 -11.33 7.52 16.99
C GLY A 351 -11.70 6.69 15.74
N ALA A 352 -11.22 5.45 15.63
CA ALA A 352 -11.35 4.67 14.40
C ALA A 352 -12.83 4.35 14.09
N GLY A 353 -13.65 4.01 15.09
CA GLY A 353 -15.08 3.75 14.89
C GLY A 353 -15.84 4.96 14.32
N GLN A 354 -15.57 6.16 14.85
CA GLN A 354 -16.13 7.40 14.30
C GLN A 354 -15.52 7.79 12.94
N ALA A 355 -14.26 7.45 12.71
CA ALA A 355 -13.61 7.75 11.45
C ALA A 355 -14.12 6.89 10.30
N VAL A 356 -14.54 5.65 10.57
CA VAL A 356 -15.18 4.77 9.59
C VAL A 356 -16.47 5.39 9.06
N SER A 357 -17.32 5.97 9.91
CA SER A 357 -18.60 6.56 9.45
C SER A 357 -18.43 7.74 8.50
N LYS A 358 -17.26 8.39 8.50
CA LYS A 358 -16.93 9.43 7.51
C LYS A 358 -16.69 8.86 6.11
N ALA A 359 -16.25 7.60 6.02
CA ALA A 359 -16.01 6.92 4.74
C ALA A 359 -17.17 5.97 4.38
N LEU A 360 -17.93 5.50 5.37
CA LEU A 360 -19.11 4.64 5.25
C LEU A 360 -20.24 5.20 6.13
N PRO A 361 -21.01 6.18 5.64
CA PRO A 361 -22.07 6.84 6.44
C PRO A 361 -23.13 5.88 6.97
N SER A 362 -23.38 4.74 6.32
CA SER A 362 -24.31 3.70 6.79
C SER A 362 -23.95 3.13 8.17
N LEU A 363 -22.70 3.30 8.62
CA LEU A 363 -22.19 2.82 9.90
C LEU A 363 -22.18 3.89 11.01
N GLU A 364 -22.78 5.06 10.76
CA GLU A 364 -22.86 6.11 11.78
C GLU A 364 -23.62 5.63 13.02
N GLY A 365 -22.99 5.78 14.19
CA GLY A 365 -23.55 5.36 15.47
C GLY A 365 -23.58 3.85 15.74
N LYS A 366 -23.23 3.00 14.76
CA LYS A 366 -23.27 1.54 14.90
C LYS A 366 -22.01 0.93 15.54
N LEU A 367 -20.87 1.64 15.55
CA LEU A 367 -19.58 1.12 15.99
C LEU A 367 -19.06 1.82 17.25
N THR A 368 -18.69 1.04 18.25
CA THR A 368 -17.84 1.47 19.37
C THR A 368 -16.40 1.03 19.14
N SER A 369 -15.42 1.73 19.74
CA SER A 369 -14.00 1.40 19.51
C SER A 369 -13.08 1.79 20.65
N ASN A 370 -12.03 0.97 20.87
CA ASN A 370 -10.88 1.31 21.71
C ASN A 370 -9.60 0.70 21.14
N ALA A 371 -8.47 0.95 21.77
CA ALA A 371 -7.18 0.44 21.38
C ALA A 371 -6.36 -0.05 22.57
N ILE A 372 -5.63 -1.15 22.37
CA ILE A 372 -4.59 -1.62 23.27
C ILE A 372 -3.26 -1.46 22.57
N ARG A 373 -2.37 -0.61 23.11
CA ARG A 373 -0.99 -0.51 22.66
C ARG A 373 -0.17 -1.65 23.26
N VAL A 374 0.63 -2.30 22.45
CA VAL A 374 1.45 -3.45 22.84
C VAL A 374 2.93 -3.19 22.55
N PRO A 375 3.87 -3.89 23.25
CA PRO A 375 5.31 -3.74 23.08
C PRO A 375 5.84 -4.33 21.77
N VAL A 376 5.23 -3.97 20.63
CA VAL A 376 5.61 -4.40 19.28
C VAL A 376 5.85 -3.15 18.43
N PRO A 377 6.97 -3.08 17.69
CA PRO A 377 7.34 -1.85 16.94
C PRO A 377 6.49 -1.63 15.70
N ASN A 378 5.94 -2.69 15.09
CA ASN A 378 5.08 -2.66 13.92
C ASN A 378 4.27 -3.96 13.81
N GLY A 379 3.24 -3.96 13.00
CA GLY A 379 2.31 -5.09 12.90
C GLY A 379 1.19 -5.00 13.94
N SER A 380 0.04 -4.52 13.49
CA SER A 380 -1.15 -4.30 14.32
C SER A 380 -2.28 -5.24 13.91
N LEU A 381 -3.20 -5.51 14.84
CA LEU A 381 -4.35 -6.37 14.65
C LEU A 381 -5.62 -5.61 15.04
N ALA A 382 -6.62 -5.56 14.17
CA ALA A 382 -7.96 -5.12 14.51
C ALA A 382 -8.89 -6.33 14.66
N ILE A 383 -9.65 -6.34 15.73
CA ILE A 383 -10.69 -7.34 16.02
C ILE A 383 -12.04 -6.65 15.83
N LEU A 384 -12.82 -7.14 14.89
CA LEU A 384 -14.17 -6.63 14.61
C LEU A 384 -15.19 -7.63 15.15
N ASN A 385 -15.86 -7.29 16.23
CA ASN A 385 -16.97 -8.08 16.76
C ASN A 385 -18.27 -7.43 16.25
N LEU A 386 -18.97 -8.07 15.31
CA LEU A 386 -20.07 -7.50 14.56
C LEU A 386 -21.34 -8.32 14.73
N GLU A 387 -22.48 -7.63 14.88
CA GLU A 387 -23.82 -8.17 14.70
C GLU A 387 -24.31 -7.79 13.29
N LEU A 388 -24.67 -8.80 12.49
CA LEU A 388 -25.10 -8.65 11.09
C LEU A 388 -26.62 -8.58 10.98
N GLU A 389 -27.11 -7.89 9.96
CA GLU A 389 -28.54 -7.90 9.60
C GLU A 389 -28.96 -9.28 9.05
N SER A 390 -28.16 -9.84 8.15
CA SER A 390 -28.40 -11.11 7.50
C SER A 390 -27.55 -12.23 8.09
N LYS A 391 -28.04 -13.47 8.05
CA LYS A 391 -27.27 -14.63 8.49
C LYS A 391 -26.20 -15.00 7.46
N THR A 392 -25.07 -15.49 7.96
CA THR A 392 -23.98 -16.04 7.17
C THR A 392 -23.40 -17.31 7.80
N SER A 393 -22.57 -18.00 7.04
CA SER A 393 -21.69 -19.07 7.52
C SER A 393 -20.24 -18.67 7.33
N LEU A 394 -19.31 -19.38 7.95
CA LEU A 394 -17.87 -19.16 7.78
C LEU A 394 -17.46 -19.30 6.31
N ASP A 395 -17.95 -20.32 5.62
CA ASP A 395 -17.65 -20.57 4.21
C ASP A 395 -18.18 -19.44 3.31
N SER A 396 -19.42 -18.99 3.53
CA SER A 396 -20.02 -17.89 2.79
C SER A 396 -19.25 -16.58 3.01
N LEU A 397 -18.89 -16.29 4.24
CA LEU A 397 -18.13 -15.09 4.61
C LEU A 397 -16.74 -15.11 3.98
N ASN A 398 -16.03 -16.23 4.08
CA ASN A 398 -14.72 -16.42 3.47
C ASN A 398 -14.77 -16.33 1.93
N THR A 399 -15.80 -16.88 1.30
CA THR A 399 -16.02 -16.78 -0.15
C THR A 399 -16.20 -15.32 -0.59
N ILE A 400 -17.00 -14.56 0.13
CA ILE A 400 -17.22 -13.13 -0.13
C ILE A 400 -15.92 -12.34 0.06
N MET A 401 -15.19 -12.55 1.16
CA MET A 401 -13.94 -11.85 1.41
C MET A 401 -12.88 -12.17 0.35
N LYS A 402 -12.79 -13.43 -0.07
CA LYS A 402 -11.91 -13.85 -1.17
C LYS A 402 -12.29 -13.19 -2.49
N LYS A 403 -13.59 -13.07 -2.79
CA LYS A 403 -14.08 -12.36 -3.98
C LYS A 403 -13.63 -10.88 -3.97
N TYR A 404 -13.87 -10.14 -2.88
CA TYR A 404 -13.43 -8.73 -2.78
C TYR A 404 -11.91 -8.57 -2.82
N ALA A 405 -11.17 -9.59 -2.41
CA ALA A 405 -9.73 -9.65 -2.53
C ALA A 405 -9.25 -9.91 -3.97
N LEU A 406 -10.08 -10.44 -4.86
CA LEU A 406 -9.74 -10.80 -6.25
C LEU A 406 -10.31 -9.82 -7.27
N GLU A 407 -11.41 -9.15 -6.97
CA GLU A 407 -12.20 -8.40 -7.94
C GLU A 407 -12.72 -7.08 -7.38
N GLY A 408 -12.92 -6.10 -8.26
CA GLY A 408 -13.54 -4.82 -7.95
C GLY A 408 -12.63 -3.82 -7.25
N ASP A 409 -13.23 -2.78 -6.66
CA ASP A 409 -12.52 -1.62 -6.12
C ASP A 409 -11.68 -1.93 -4.87
N LEU A 410 -11.99 -3.03 -4.15
CA LEU A 410 -11.30 -3.43 -2.92
C LEU A 410 -10.12 -4.37 -3.16
N VAL A 411 -9.83 -4.74 -4.40
CA VAL A 411 -8.76 -5.66 -4.78
C VAL A 411 -7.37 -5.20 -4.32
N GLU A 412 -7.08 -3.91 -4.32
CA GLU A 412 -5.83 -3.36 -3.78
C GLU A 412 -5.86 -3.15 -2.26
N GLN A 413 -7.02 -3.34 -1.63
CA GLN A 413 -7.26 -3.01 -0.22
C GLN A 413 -7.23 -4.25 0.67
N ILE A 414 -7.79 -5.36 0.19
CA ILE A 414 -7.93 -6.59 0.99
C ILE A 414 -6.97 -7.66 0.48
N LYS A 415 -6.08 -8.12 1.35
CA LYS A 415 -5.35 -9.39 1.18
C LYS A 415 -6.09 -10.47 1.95
N TYR A 416 -6.47 -11.56 1.26
CA TYR A 416 -7.06 -12.74 1.88
C TYR A 416 -5.94 -13.68 2.33
N GLU A 417 -5.85 -13.95 3.61
CA GLU A 417 -4.80 -14.79 4.19
C GLU A 417 -5.35 -16.15 4.60
N MET A 418 -4.59 -17.22 4.30
CA MET A 418 -4.99 -18.61 4.47
C MET A 418 -4.07 -19.39 5.42
N SER A 419 -3.00 -18.79 5.90
CA SER A 419 -2.04 -19.46 6.80
C SER A 419 -2.61 -19.64 8.20
N ASP A 420 -2.42 -20.80 8.78
CA ASP A 420 -2.70 -21.08 10.19
C ASP A 420 -1.57 -20.57 11.13
N GLU A 421 -0.44 -20.12 10.57
CA GLU A 421 0.75 -19.70 11.31
C GLU A 421 0.96 -18.19 11.34
N LEU A 422 0.01 -17.40 10.78
CA LEU A 422 0.14 -15.95 10.62
C LEU A 422 0.29 -15.23 11.97
N VAL A 423 1.37 -14.46 12.10
CA VAL A 423 1.66 -13.62 13.27
C VAL A 423 2.11 -12.21 12.87
N SER A 424 2.28 -11.32 13.83
CA SER A 424 2.55 -9.89 13.59
C SER A 424 3.82 -9.59 12.81
N THR A 425 4.82 -10.47 12.84
CA THR A 425 6.07 -10.30 12.06
C THR A 425 5.89 -10.58 10.57
N ASP A 426 4.96 -11.47 10.21
CA ASP A 426 4.74 -11.89 8.82
C ASP A 426 4.03 -10.82 7.98
N ILE A 427 3.37 -9.89 8.64
CA ILE A 427 2.66 -8.80 7.96
C ILE A 427 3.52 -7.55 7.72
N VAL A 428 4.71 -7.49 8.34
CA VAL A 428 5.64 -6.38 8.13
C VAL A 428 6.11 -6.36 6.68
N GLY A 429 5.96 -5.19 6.03
CA GLY A 429 6.26 -5.03 4.61
C GLY A 429 5.09 -5.40 3.67
N SER A 430 3.91 -5.73 4.20
CA SER A 430 2.72 -5.90 3.37
C SER A 430 2.21 -4.56 2.85
N SER A 431 2.00 -4.47 1.53
CA SER A 431 1.43 -3.28 0.88
C SER A 431 -0.10 -3.19 0.97
N ALA A 432 -0.77 -4.27 1.37
CA ALA A 432 -2.21 -4.27 1.60
C ALA A 432 -2.53 -3.61 2.95
N PRO A 433 -3.46 -2.64 2.99
CA PRO A 433 -3.85 -2.01 4.25
C PRO A 433 -4.66 -2.93 5.15
N SER A 434 -5.38 -3.91 4.58
CA SER A 434 -6.22 -4.88 5.28
C SER A 434 -5.77 -6.29 4.94
N ILE A 435 -5.37 -7.08 5.92
CA ILE A 435 -5.05 -8.50 5.76
C ILE A 435 -6.10 -9.28 6.55
N TYR A 436 -7.06 -9.84 5.83
CA TYR A 436 -8.14 -10.62 6.41
C TYR A 436 -7.67 -12.03 6.74
N ASP A 437 -7.69 -12.38 8.02
CA ASP A 437 -7.32 -13.72 8.52
C ASP A 437 -8.52 -14.66 8.45
N SER A 438 -8.56 -15.48 7.41
CA SER A 438 -9.68 -16.38 7.17
C SER A 438 -9.74 -17.54 8.17
N LYS A 439 -8.60 -17.92 8.73
CA LYS A 439 -8.48 -19.05 9.67
C LYS A 439 -8.89 -18.65 11.10
N ALA A 440 -8.59 -17.43 11.51
CA ALA A 440 -8.97 -16.92 12.82
C ALA A 440 -10.44 -16.45 12.87
N THR A 441 -11.08 -16.22 11.72
CA THR A 441 -12.46 -15.73 11.64
C THR A 441 -13.47 -16.69 12.27
N ILE A 442 -14.38 -16.14 13.07
CA ILE A 442 -15.41 -16.91 13.81
C ILE A 442 -16.79 -16.45 13.40
N VAL A 443 -17.67 -17.40 13.09
CA VAL A 443 -19.11 -17.19 12.92
C VAL A 443 -19.83 -17.97 14.01
N ARG A 444 -20.66 -17.28 14.82
CA ARG A 444 -21.43 -17.94 15.87
C ARG A 444 -22.56 -18.82 15.29
N PRO A 445 -23.09 -19.80 16.04
CA PRO A 445 -24.13 -20.71 15.54
C PRO A 445 -25.41 -20.01 15.08
N ASP A 446 -25.70 -18.81 15.55
CA ASP A 446 -26.83 -18.00 15.11
C ASP A 446 -26.67 -17.45 13.68
N GLY A 447 -25.45 -17.48 13.13
CA GLY A 447 -25.08 -16.96 11.83
C GLY A 447 -25.07 -15.43 11.74
N LYS A 448 -25.40 -14.71 12.82
CA LYS A 448 -25.48 -13.23 12.81
C LYS A 448 -24.33 -12.54 13.55
N ASN A 449 -23.72 -13.23 14.48
CA ASN A 449 -22.62 -12.70 15.25
C ASN A 449 -21.30 -13.24 14.70
N VAL A 450 -20.41 -12.34 14.28
CA VAL A 450 -19.12 -12.69 13.68
C VAL A 450 -17.97 -11.95 14.36
N ILE A 451 -16.81 -12.59 14.43
CA ILE A 451 -15.57 -11.98 14.90
C ILE A 451 -14.55 -12.12 13.79
N LEU A 452 -14.08 -10.97 13.26
CA LEU A 452 -13.10 -10.90 12.20
C LEU A 452 -11.78 -10.38 12.74
N TYR A 453 -10.69 -10.93 12.25
CA TYR A 453 -9.33 -10.55 12.58
C TYR A 453 -8.66 -9.94 11.36
N ILE A 454 -8.23 -8.68 11.47
CA ILE A 454 -7.68 -7.90 10.38
C ILE A 454 -6.29 -7.43 10.77
N TRP A 455 -5.27 -8.04 10.21
CA TRP A 455 -3.90 -7.61 10.38
C TRP A 455 -3.57 -6.43 9.48
N TYR A 456 -2.66 -5.58 9.90
CA TYR A 456 -2.18 -4.47 9.08
C TYR A 456 -0.80 -3.99 9.49
N ASP A 457 0.05 -3.77 8.49
CA ASP A 457 1.28 -3.01 8.69
C ASP A 457 0.92 -1.52 8.83
N ASN A 458 0.95 -1.02 10.05
CA ASN A 458 0.51 0.34 10.37
C ASN A 458 1.44 1.44 9.85
N GLU A 459 2.61 1.08 9.30
CA GLU A 459 3.57 2.00 8.67
C GLU A 459 3.66 1.79 7.16
N TYR A 460 4.05 0.60 6.69
CA TYR A 460 4.28 0.31 5.28
C TYR A 460 2.97 0.22 4.49
N GLY A 461 2.01 -0.60 4.93
CA GLY A 461 0.70 -0.71 4.30
C GLY A 461 -0.03 0.62 4.26
N TYR A 462 0.08 1.41 5.33
CA TYR A 462 -0.46 2.78 5.36
C TYR A 462 0.25 3.72 4.37
N SER A 463 1.58 3.65 4.24
CA SER A 463 2.34 4.45 3.28
C SER A 463 1.91 4.14 1.83
N HIS A 464 1.58 2.88 1.53
CA HIS A 464 1.02 2.49 0.23
C HIS A 464 -0.37 3.11 -0.03
N GLN A 465 -1.21 3.21 1.00
CA GLN A 465 -2.50 3.91 0.87
C GLN A 465 -2.31 5.40 0.59
N VAL A 466 -1.36 6.05 1.26
CA VAL A 466 -0.97 7.44 0.96
C VAL A 466 -0.59 7.60 -0.51
N ILE A 467 0.23 6.69 -1.05
CA ILE A 467 0.66 6.73 -2.46
C ILE A 467 -0.52 6.46 -3.42
N ARG A 468 -1.39 5.48 -3.13
CA ARG A 468 -2.59 5.23 -3.94
C ARG A 468 -3.49 6.46 -4.01
N LEU A 469 -3.73 7.09 -2.86
CA LEU A 469 -4.50 8.32 -2.81
C LEU A 469 -3.79 9.48 -3.50
N ALA A 470 -2.46 9.65 -3.32
CA ALA A 470 -1.66 10.65 -4.02
C ALA A 470 -1.76 10.51 -5.54
N LYS A 471 -1.71 9.28 -6.08
CA LYS A 471 -1.93 9.02 -7.51
C LYS A 471 -3.33 9.39 -7.98
N TYR A 472 -4.36 9.11 -7.17
CA TYR A 472 -5.74 9.47 -7.48
C TYR A 472 -5.94 10.99 -7.54
N ILE A 473 -5.57 11.71 -6.49
CA ILE A 473 -5.77 13.17 -6.42
C ILE A 473 -4.90 13.95 -7.40
N SER A 474 -3.80 13.35 -7.87
CA SER A 474 -2.91 13.89 -8.90
C SER A 474 -3.32 13.50 -10.32
N LYS A 475 -4.31 12.62 -10.48
CA LYS A 475 -4.78 12.10 -11.78
C LYS A 475 -3.69 11.37 -12.58
N VAL A 476 -2.77 10.69 -11.89
CA VAL A 476 -1.65 9.95 -12.51
C VAL A 476 -1.79 8.43 -12.32
N ARG A 477 -3.02 7.92 -12.15
CA ARG A 477 -3.25 6.47 -12.10
C ARG A 477 -3.05 5.88 -13.49
N ARG A 478 -2.34 4.76 -13.54
CA ARG A 478 -2.21 3.94 -14.75
C ARG A 478 -3.49 3.13 -14.96
N TYR A 479 -3.68 2.65 -16.17
CA TYR A 479 -4.64 1.58 -16.43
C TYR A 479 -4.29 0.37 -15.52
N THR A 480 -5.30 -0.26 -14.96
CA THR A 480 -5.11 -1.39 -14.04
C THR A 480 -5.97 -2.56 -14.49
N TYR A 481 -5.36 -3.75 -14.57
CA TYR A 481 -6.03 -5.02 -14.79
C TYR A 481 -5.79 -5.93 -13.59
N TYR A 482 -6.87 -6.14 -12.82
CA TYR A 482 -6.88 -6.98 -11.62
C TYR A 482 -8.03 -7.98 -11.66
#